data_c2854a35035e37f6f3938786061963ab
#
_entry.id   c2854a35035e37f6f3938786061963ab
#
_cell.length_a   1.000
_cell.length_b   1.000
_cell.length_c   1.000
_cell.angle_alpha   90.00
_cell.angle_beta   90.00
_cell.angle_gamma   90.00
#
_symmetry.space_group_name_H-M   'P 1'
#
loop_
_entity.id
_entity.type
_entity.pdbx_description
1 polymer ?
#
loop_
_entity_poly.entity_id
_entity_poly.type
_entity_poly.pdbx_seq_one_letter_code
_entity_poly.pdbx_strand_id
1 'polypeptide(L)'
;MKKVVYSIRKVRNSDEKLSGLGFINDEGTLFCKCISKNGKQYTRAFDDVEQHCFPVFGKENEYKGYVTMYYEYKGRDIEVEYSVWYKTI
;
A
#
# COMPACT_ATOMS: atom_id res chain seq x y z
N MET A 1 11.04 10.08 -7.22
CA MET A 1 10.90 8.80 -6.51
C MET A 1 11.17 9.02 -5.03
N LYS A 2 10.26 8.60 -4.20
CA LYS A 2 10.36 8.76 -2.74
C LYS A 2 10.52 7.40 -2.09
N LYS A 3 11.54 7.26 -1.24
CA LYS A 3 11.66 6.08 -0.38
C LYS A 3 10.73 6.23 0.80
N VAL A 4 10.03 5.15 1.15
CA VAL A 4 9.07 5.16 2.26
C VAL A 4 9.19 3.89 3.09
N VAL A 5 8.81 4.01 4.35
CA VAL A 5 8.43 2.88 5.18
C VAL A 5 6.91 2.82 5.11
N TYR A 6 6.36 1.65 4.93
CA TYR A 6 4.91 1.52 4.78
C TYR A 6 4.34 0.43 5.66
N SER A 7 3.05 0.56 5.93
CA SER A 7 2.24 -0.46 6.59
C SER A 7 0.86 -0.45 5.92
N ILE A 8 0.48 -1.57 5.33
CA ILE A 8 -0.76 -1.71 4.58
C ILE A 8 -1.52 -2.90 5.12
N ARG A 9 -2.82 -2.74 5.30
CA ARG A 9 -3.67 -3.75 5.90
C ARG A 9 -5.02 -3.76 5.20
N LYS A 10 -5.55 -4.97 4.91
CA LYS A 10 -6.92 -5.08 4.41
C LYS A 10 -7.89 -4.63 5.48
N VAL A 11 -8.86 -3.80 5.11
CA VAL A 11 -9.84 -3.29 6.06
C VAL A 11 -10.71 -4.41 6.61
N ARG A 12 -11.10 -5.37 5.76
CA ARG A 12 -11.99 -6.47 6.15
C ARG A 12 -11.27 -7.69 6.71
N ASN A 13 -9.97 -7.76 6.57
CA ASN A 13 -9.17 -8.85 7.09
C ASN A 13 -7.86 -8.29 7.63
N SER A 14 -7.93 -7.77 8.85
CA SER A 14 -6.81 -7.07 9.47
C SER A 14 -5.62 -7.98 9.79
N ASP A 15 -5.78 -9.29 9.68
CA ASP A 15 -4.67 -10.22 9.90
C ASP A 15 -3.68 -10.20 8.73
N GLU A 16 -4.12 -9.78 7.55
CA GLU A 16 -3.23 -9.62 6.42
C GLU A 16 -2.59 -8.25 6.43
N LYS A 17 -1.30 -8.22 6.68
CA LYS A 17 -0.53 -6.99 6.78
C LYS A 17 0.74 -7.07 5.93
N LEU A 18 0.98 -6.01 5.18
CA LEU A 18 2.23 -5.79 4.47
C LEU A 18 2.95 -4.64 5.16
N SER A 19 4.23 -4.80 5.44
CA SER A 19 5.04 -3.72 6.00
C SER A 19 6.47 -3.86 5.55
N GLY A 20 7.18 -2.75 5.46
CA GLY A 20 8.58 -2.76 5.08
C GLY A 20 9.00 -1.47 4.40
N LEU A 21 10.03 -1.60 3.59
CA LEU A 21 10.56 -0.51 2.78
C LEU A 21 10.01 -0.61 1.37
N GLY A 22 9.66 0.53 0.82
CA GLY A 22 9.18 0.62 -0.55
C GLY A 22 9.50 1.98 -1.13
N PHE A 23 8.88 2.29 -2.26
CA PHE A 23 9.04 3.60 -2.86
C PHE A 23 7.77 4.02 -3.58
N ILE A 24 7.57 5.33 -3.66
CA ILE A 24 6.46 5.93 -4.39
C ILE A 24 7.06 6.64 -5.62
N ASN A 25 6.53 6.32 -6.81
CA ASN A 25 6.99 6.93 -8.04
C ASN A 25 6.33 8.30 -8.26
N ASP A 26 6.67 8.96 -9.36
CA ASP A 26 6.16 10.29 -9.66
C ASP A 26 4.65 10.32 -9.94
N GLU A 27 4.07 9.18 -10.22
CA GLU A 27 2.62 9.04 -10.46
C GLU A 27 1.83 8.76 -9.19
N GLY A 28 2.51 8.64 -8.04
CA GLY A 28 1.86 8.36 -6.77
C GLY A 28 1.57 6.88 -6.51
N THR A 29 2.23 5.98 -7.24
CA THR A 29 2.09 4.54 -7.06
C THR A 29 3.11 4.06 -6.04
N LEU A 30 2.64 3.33 -5.04
CA LEU A 30 3.51 2.71 -4.02
C LEU A 30 3.87 1.29 -4.44
N PHE A 31 5.17 1.04 -4.51
CA PHE A 31 5.70 -0.29 -4.83
C PHE A 31 6.22 -0.95 -3.56
N CYS A 32 5.69 -2.14 -3.28
CA CYS A 32 6.01 -2.91 -2.08
C CYS A 32 6.72 -4.19 -2.48
N LYS A 33 7.84 -4.48 -1.85
CA LYS A 33 8.52 -5.77 -2.02
C LYS A 33 7.87 -6.78 -1.10
N CYS A 34 7.47 -7.89 -1.67
CA CYS A 34 6.77 -8.95 -0.95
C CYS A 34 7.50 -10.29 -1.12
N ILE A 35 7.28 -11.19 -0.18
CA ILE A 35 7.83 -12.55 -0.24
C ILE A 35 6.65 -13.52 -0.15
N SER A 36 6.55 -14.43 -1.12
CA SER A 36 5.52 -15.45 -1.13
C SER A 36 5.81 -16.55 -0.12
N LYS A 37 4.84 -17.43 0.10
CA LYS A 37 5.01 -18.60 0.98
C LYS A 37 6.17 -19.50 0.54
N ASN A 38 6.49 -19.48 -0.74
CA ASN A 38 7.58 -20.30 -1.30
C ASN A 38 8.93 -19.56 -1.26
N GLY A 39 9.01 -18.41 -0.63
CA GLY A 39 10.24 -17.63 -0.57
C GLY A 39 10.52 -16.81 -1.82
N LYS A 40 9.63 -16.80 -2.80
CA LYS A 40 9.79 -16.02 -4.02
C LYS A 40 9.51 -14.56 -3.74
N GLN A 41 10.40 -13.68 -4.21
CA GLN A 41 10.18 -12.24 -4.12
C GLN A 41 9.29 -11.78 -5.27
N TYR A 42 8.36 -10.89 -4.97
CA TYR A 42 7.52 -10.26 -5.98
C TYR A 42 7.21 -8.83 -5.54
N THR A 43 6.74 -8.02 -6.49
CA THR A 43 6.41 -6.62 -6.23
C THR A 43 4.92 -6.43 -6.36
N ARG A 44 4.32 -5.76 -5.39
CA ARG A 44 2.93 -5.30 -5.47
C ARG A 44 2.92 -3.79 -5.65
N ALA A 45 2.00 -3.32 -6.49
CA ALA A 45 1.80 -1.90 -6.72
C ALA A 45 0.43 -1.48 -6.22
N PHE A 46 0.40 -0.36 -5.49
CA PHE A 46 -0.84 0.26 -5.03
C PHE A 46 -0.93 1.63 -5.68
N ASP A 47 -1.90 1.78 -6.59
CA ASP A 47 -2.07 3.01 -7.35
C ASP A 47 -2.74 4.10 -6.52
N ASP A 48 -2.49 5.34 -6.91
CA ASP A 48 -3.14 6.53 -6.35
C ASP A 48 -2.98 6.71 -4.83
N VAL A 49 -1.88 6.18 -4.28
CA VAL A 49 -1.63 6.26 -2.84
C VAL A 49 -1.50 7.72 -2.38
N GLU A 50 -0.78 8.54 -3.14
CA GLU A 50 -0.59 9.93 -2.75
C GLU A 50 -1.89 10.75 -2.80
N GLN A 51 -2.84 10.37 -3.67
CA GLN A 51 -4.12 11.05 -3.78
C GLN A 51 -5.06 10.72 -2.62
N HIS A 52 -4.89 9.54 -2.02
CA HIS A 52 -5.80 9.03 -1.00
C HIS A 52 -5.23 9.03 0.41
N CYS A 53 -3.98 9.42 0.58
CA CYS A 53 -3.34 9.49 1.88
C CYS A 53 -3.01 10.94 2.23
N PHE A 54 -3.29 11.31 3.48
CA PHE A 54 -3.17 12.67 3.96
C PHE A 54 -2.22 12.75 5.14
N PRO A 55 -1.57 13.92 5.36
CA PRO A 55 -0.64 14.08 6.47
C PRO A 55 -1.29 13.76 7.81
N VAL A 56 -0.56 13.02 8.64
CA VAL A 56 -1.00 12.72 10.00
C VAL A 56 -0.68 13.92 10.88
N PHE A 57 -1.68 14.41 11.63
CA PHE A 57 -1.52 15.56 12.49
C PHE A 57 -0.43 15.34 13.54
N GLY A 58 0.49 16.29 13.62
CA GLY A 58 1.57 16.22 14.61
C GLY A 58 2.71 15.26 14.29
N LYS A 59 2.66 14.60 13.12
CA LYS A 59 3.69 13.66 12.69
C LYS A 59 4.31 14.10 11.38
N GLU A 60 5.58 14.43 11.43
CA GLU A 60 6.30 14.89 10.25
C GLU A 60 6.51 13.73 9.27
N ASN A 61 6.21 13.97 7.99
CA ASN A 61 6.42 13.03 6.89
C ASN A 61 5.61 11.73 6.98
N GLU A 62 4.58 11.69 7.82
CA GLU A 62 3.70 10.53 7.91
C GLU A 62 2.37 10.82 7.23
N TYR A 63 1.85 9.81 6.53
CA TYR A 63 0.63 9.91 5.74
C TYR A 63 -0.23 8.68 5.98
N LYS A 64 -1.53 8.87 5.95
CA LYS A 64 -2.48 7.80 6.22
C LYS A 64 -3.74 7.99 5.40
N GLY A 65 -4.31 6.89 4.94
CA GLY A 65 -5.54 6.92 4.18
C GLY A 65 -6.01 5.54 3.77
N TYR A 66 -6.91 5.53 2.81
CA TYR A 66 -7.50 4.29 2.30
C TYR A 66 -7.38 4.26 0.79
N VAL A 67 -7.00 3.11 0.26
CA VAL A 67 -6.99 2.88 -1.20
C VAL A 67 -7.82 1.66 -1.52
N THR A 68 -8.50 1.70 -2.65
CA THR A 68 -9.32 0.61 -3.14
C THR A 68 -8.63 0.01 -4.36
N MET A 69 -8.46 -1.30 -4.35
CA MET A 69 -7.90 -2.05 -5.46
C MET A 69 -8.98 -2.90 -6.08
N TYR A 70 -8.95 -2.97 -7.41
CA TYR A 70 -9.91 -3.77 -8.19
C TYR A 70 -9.14 -4.86 -8.92
N TYR A 71 -9.61 -6.08 -8.85
CA TYR A 71 -9.06 -7.16 -9.64
C TYR A 71 -10.14 -8.17 -9.99
N GLU A 72 -9.87 -8.94 -11.04
CA GLU A 72 -10.80 -9.94 -11.52
C GLU A 72 -10.47 -11.30 -10.90
N TYR A 73 -11.51 -11.96 -10.41
CA TYR A 73 -11.40 -13.32 -9.88
C TYR A 73 -12.60 -14.11 -10.36
N LYS A 74 -12.34 -15.17 -11.13
CA LYS A 74 -13.38 -16.04 -11.71
C LYS A 74 -14.46 -15.26 -12.47
N GLY A 75 -14.04 -14.32 -13.29
CA GLY A 75 -14.96 -13.51 -14.09
C GLY A 75 -15.72 -12.44 -13.33
N ARG A 76 -15.39 -12.20 -12.07
CA ARG A 76 -16.01 -11.16 -11.23
C ARG A 76 -15.00 -10.10 -10.88
N ASP A 77 -15.45 -8.85 -10.89
CA ASP A 77 -14.65 -7.75 -10.38
C ASP A 77 -14.74 -7.75 -8.87
N ILE A 78 -13.57 -7.83 -8.24
CA ILE A 78 -13.47 -7.81 -6.78
C ILE A 78 -12.85 -6.49 -6.36
N GLU A 79 -13.50 -5.84 -5.40
CA GLU A 79 -13.05 -4.59 -4.81
C GLU A 79 -12.52 -4.89 -3.41
N VAL A 80 -11.27 -4.48 -3.15
CA VAL A 80 -10.65 -4.65 -1.84
C VAL A 80 -10.13 -3.30 -1.34
N GLU A 81 -10.56 -2.93 -0.15
CA GLU A 81 -10.11 -1.70 0.49
C GLU A 81 -8.95 -1.98 1.44
N TYR A 82 -7.92 -1.13 1.34
CA TYR A 82 -6.74 -1.21 2.19
C TYR A 82 -6.58 0.06 3.00
N SER A 83 -6.23 -0.12 4.27
CA SER A 83 -5.75 0.98 5.10
C SER A 83 -4.25 1.11 4.86
N VAL A 84 -3.80 2.31 4.49
CA VAL A 84 -2.41 2.58 4.13
C VAL A 84 -1.84 3.62 5.06
N TRP A 85 -0.67 3.34 5.59
CA TRP A 85 0.16 4.30 6.29
C TRP A 85 1.54 4.26 5.65
N TYR A 86 2.15 5.44 5.44
CA TYR A 86 3.53 5.47 5.03
C TYR A 86 4.24 6.69 5.62
N LYS A 87 5.55 6.56 5.70
CA LYS A 87 6.42 7.64 6.13
C LYS A 87 7.53 7.81 5.11
N THR A 88 7.74 9.04 4.64
CA THR A 88 8.83 9.35 3.72
C THR A 88 10.14 9.42 4.49
N ILE A 89 11.20 8.88 3.90
CA ILE A 89 12.53 8.84 4.50
C ILE A 89 13.40 9.93 3.90
#